data_a4347b261ae67831d6bfe1f7983e88c6
#
_entry.id   a4347b261ae67831d6bfe1f7983e88c6
#
_cell.length_a   1.000
_cell.length_b   1.000
_cell.length_c   1.000
_cell.angle_alpha   90.00
_cell.angle_beta   90.00
_cell.angle_gamma   90.00
#
_symmetry.space_group_name_H-M   'P 1'
#
loop_
_entity.id
_entity.type
_entity.pdbx_description
1 polymer ?
#
loop_
_entity_poly.entity_id
_entity_poly.type
_entity_poly.pdbx_seq_one_letter_code
_entity_poly.pdbx_strand_id
1 'polypeptide(L)'
;MSRRLISTAALLVLTAAPAHAEVKSATPGGFEVGGSVAINAPPARVWTALTAPDDWWSRDHRWFKGSTLSLDLAPGGCWCEQAQDGRVSRHLETALVEPGSKLVLRGGLGPLQGQGASGGLTFDLKAEGAGSVLTWSYIVGGYTPGGLEGWAAPVDNVLSAQLANLKTRVEAAD
;
A
#
# COMPACT_ATOMS: atom_id res chain seq x y z
N MET A 1 63.50 -4.73 -4.65
CA MET A 1 62.48 -3.94 -5.35
C MET A 1 61.12 -4.58 -5.09
N SER A 2 60.38 -4.09 -4.06
CA SER A 2 59.03 -4.64 -3.69
C SER A 2 57.94 -3.78 -4.32
N ARG A 3 57.17 -4.37 -5.24
CA ARG A 3 55.99 -3.77 -5.83
C ARG A 3 54.81 -3.92 -4.86
N ARG A 4 54.32 -2.82 -4.32
CA ARG A 4 53.07 -2.78 -3.56
C ARG A 4 51.87 -2.75 -4.57
N LEU A 5 51.05 -3.78 -4.54
CA LEU A 5 49.76 -3.83 -5.24
C LEU A 5 48.75 -2.99 -4.44
N ILE A 6 48.26 -1.92 -5.04
CA ILE A 6 47.19 -1.12 -4.48
C ILE A 6 45.88 -1.72 -5.00
N SER A 7 45.13 -2.40 -4.11
CA SER A 7 43.74 -2.85 -4.43
C SER A 7 42.77 -1.67 -4.28
N THR A 8 42.25 -1.23 -5.39
CA THR A 8 41.17 -0.26 -5.43
C THR A 8 39.84 -1.00 -5.21
N ALA A 9 39.24 -0.86 -4.03
CA ALA A 9 37.88 -1.32 -3.79
C ALA A 9 36.89 -0.36 -4.46
N ALA A 10 36.17 -0.84 -5.46
CA ALA A 10 35.09 -0.11 -6.09
C ALA A 10 33.86 -0.14 -5.15
N LEU A 11 33.48 1.02 -4.62
CA LEU A 11 32.25 1.20 -3.85
C LEU A 11 31.06 1.21 -4.82
N LEU A 12 30.26 0.14 -4.86
CA LEU A 12 29.00 0.11 -5.59
C LEU A 12 28.00 0.99 -4.81
N VAL A 13 27.70 2.16 -5.35
CA VAL A 13 26.60 3.01 -4.88
C VAL A 13 25.30 2.42 -5.47
N LEU A 14 24.53 1.71 -4.65
CA LEU A 14 23.15 1.35 -4.99
C LEU A 14 22.31 2.64 -4.99
N THR A 15 21.91 3.10 -6.14
CA THR A 15 20.90 4.17 -6.27
C THR A 15 19.53 3.56 -6.00
N ALA A 16 18.92 3.91 -4.87
CA ALA A 16 17.52 3.59 -4.60
C ALA A 16 16.65 4.23 -5.70
N ALA A 17 15.92 3.41 -6.45
CA ALA A 17 14.93 3.91 -7.39
C ALA A 17 13.83 4.66 -6.61
N PRO A 18 13.39 5.86 -7.06
CA PRO A 18 12.29 6.56 -6.42
C PRO A 18 11.02 5.70 -6.47
N ALA A 19 10.19 5.82 -5.45
CA ALA A 19 8.84 5.23 -5.44
C ALA A 19 8.05 5.84 -6.60
N HIS A 20 7.74 5.05 -7.61
CA HIS A 20 6.88 5.45 -8.72
C HIS A 20 5.49 4.87 -8.48
N ALA A 21 4.53 5.76 -8.29
CA ALA A 21 3.13 5.48 -8.41
C ALA A 21 2.67 5.93 -9.81
N GLU A 22 1.76 5.18 -10.40
CA GLU A 22 1.34 5.43 -11.78
C GLU A 22 -0.10 5.00 -12.02
N VAL A 23 -0.87 5.88 -12.68
CA VAL A 23 -2.12 5.49 -13.32
C VAL A 23 -1.78 4.66 -14.55
N LYS A 24 -1.93 3.34 -14.44
CA LYS A 24 -1.61 2.40 -15.53
C LYS A 24 -2.69 2.36 -16.60
N SER A 25 -3.95 2.54 -16.19
CA SER A 25 -5.10 2.53 -17.06
C SER A 25 -6.25 3.31 -16.45
N ALA A 26 -7.01 4.05 -17.26
CA ALA A 26 -8.23 4.72 -16.83
C ALA A 26 -9.23 4.77 -17.98
N THR A 27 -10.45 4.28 -17.73
CA THR A 27 -11.58 4.22 -18.66
C THR A 27 -12.88 4.50 -17.92
N PRO A 28 -13.99 4.82 -18.61
CA PRO A 28 -15.29 4.99 -17.95
C PRO A 28 -15.74 3.77 -17.12
N GLY A 29 -15.33 2.54 -17.50
CA GLY A 29 -15.70 1.31 -16.83
C GLY A 29 -14.76 0.85 -15.72
N GLY A 30 -13.59 1.49 -15.54
CA GLY A 30 -12.62 1.09 -14.53
C GLY A 30 -11.26 1.74 -14.68
N PHE A 31 -10.40 1.52 -13.67
CA PHE A 31 -9.03 1.99 -13.68
C PHE A 31 -8.08 1.00 -13.00
N GLU A 32 -6.81 1.14 -13.30
CA GLU A 32 -5.69 0.50 -12.60
C GLU A 32 -4.67 1.55 -12.18
N VAL A 33 -4.34 1.53 -10.90
CA VAL A 33 -3.25 2.31 -10.31
C VAL A 33 -2.30 1.37 -9.58
N GLY A 34 -1.04 1.74 -9.47
CA GLY A 34 -0.08 0.89 -8.77
C GLY A 34 1.33 1.46 -8.78
N GLY A 35 2.20 0.82 -8.01
CA GLY A 35 3.57 1.25 -7.88
C GLY A 35 4.40 0.30 -7.03
N SER A 36 5.57 0.77 -6.64
CA SER A 36 6.46 0.07 -5.72
C SER A 36 7.14 1.02 -4.76
N VAL A 37 7.45 0.52 -3.57
CA VAL A 37 8.16 1.26 -2.51
C VAL A 37 9.31 0.40 -2.01
N ALA A 38 10.54 0.88 -2.14
CA ALA A 38 11.70 0.29 -1.50
C ALA A 38 11.75 0.74 -0.03
N ILE A 39 11.86 -0.22 0.90
CA ILE A 39 11.84 0.00 2.34
C ILE A 39 13.10 -0.61 2.95
N ASN A 40 13.85 0.17 3.71
CA ASN A 40 15.08 -0.28 4.36
C ASN A 40 14.78 -1.06 5.64
N ALA A 41 14.09 -2.17 5.49
CA ALA A 41 13.75 -3.09 6.57
C ALA A 41 13.45 -4.48 6.02
N PRO A 42 13.67 -5.56 6.80
CA PRO A 42 13.39 -6.92 6.37
C PRO A 42 11.87 -7.15 6.18
N PRO A 43 11.46 -8.09 5.29
CA PRO A 43 10.05 -8.34 4.97
C PRO A 43 9.15 -8.58 6.19
N ALA A 44 9.63 -9.28 7.19
CA ALA A 44 8.84 -9.57 8.40
C ALA A 44 8.40 -8.28 9.13
N ARG A 45 9.27 -7.28 9.19
CA ARG A 45 8.97 -6.00 9.83
C ARG A 45 8.00 -5.16 8.99
N VAL A 46 8.21 -5.15 7.66
CA VAL A 46 7.27 -4.48 6.73
C VAL A 46 5.89 -5.12 6.80
N TRP A 47 5.81 -6.44 6.84
CA TRP A 47 4.55 -7.18 6.96
C TRP A 47 3.79 -6.83 8.23
N THR A 48 4.47 -6.83 9.38
CA THR A 48 3.86 -6.47 10.66
C THR A 48 3.28 -5.05 10.62
N ALA A 49 4.00 -4.09 10.04
CA ALA A 49 3.49 -2.73 9.89
C ALA A 49 2.35 -2.64 8.87
N LEU A 50 2.49 -3.27 7.69
CA LEU A 50 1.45 -3.27 6.64
C LEU A 50 0.10 -3.74 7.18
N THR A 51 0.10 -4.78 8.01
CA THR A 51 -1.12 -5.37 8.58
C THR A 51 -1.67 -4.64 9.81
N ALA A 52 -1.03 -3.54 10.23
CA ALA A 52 -1.49 -2.65 11.30
C ALA A 52 -1.81 -1.23 10.75
N PRO A 53 -2.90 -1.07 9.97
CA PRO A 53 -3.17 0.17 9.22
C PRO A 53 -3.39 1.39 10.12
N ASP A 54 -3.75 1.23 11.39
CA ASP A 54 -3.93 2.35 12.32
C ASP A 54 -2.64 3.14 12.55
N ASP A 55 -1.49 2.48 12.42
CA ASP A 55 -0.19 3.06 12.73
C ASP A 55 0.38 3.95 11.61
N TRP A 56 -0.07 3.76 10.36
CA TRP A 56 0.52 4.44 9.20
C TRP A 56 -0.49 5.13 8.27
N TRP A 57 -1.77 4.70 8.29
CA TRP A 57 -2.79 5.35 7.48
C TRP A 57 -3.14 6.72 8.05
N SER A 58 -3.00 7.77 7.23
CA SER A 58 -3.25 9.15 7.63
C SER A 58 -4.63 9.35 8.23
N ARG A 59 -4.70 10.12 9.30
CA ARG A 59 -5.97 10.49 9.94
C ARG A 59 -6.84 11.38 9.05
N ASP A 60 -6.22 12.12 8.12
CA ASP A 60 -6.93 13.00 7.17
C ASP A 60 -7.65 12.21 6.06
N HIS A 61 -7.32 10.93 5.91
CA HIS A 61 -7.96 10.01 4.96
C HIS A 61 -8.83 8.97 5.67
N ARG A 62 -9.39 9.32 6.82
CA ARG A 62 -10.40 8.54 7.56
C ARG A 62 -11.77 9.21 7.45
N TRP A 63 -12.82 8.41 7.50
CA TRP A 63 -14.19 8.91 7.51
C TRP A 63 -14.53 9.64 8.81
N PHE A 64 -14.00 9.14 9.94
CA PHE A 64 -14.40 9.61 11.25
C PHE A 64 -13.20 10.17 12.01
N LYS A 65 -13.33 11.40 12.48
CA LYS A 65 -12.29 12.01 13.33
C LYS A 65 -12.10 11.18 14.61
N GLY A 66 -10.86 10.81 14.90
CA GLY A 66 -10.52 10.02 16.10
C GLY A 66 -10.89 8.55 16.01
N SER A 67 -11.21 8.04 14.83
CA SER A 67 -11.42 6.60 14.61
C SER A 67 -10.14 5.79 14.72
N THR A 68 -10.31 4.48 14.88
CA THR A 68 -9.26 3.46 14.76
C THR A 68 -9.47 2.62 13.51
N LEU A 69 -8.37 2.16 12.93
CA LEU A 69 -8.38 1.21 11.81
C LEU A 69 -7.92 -0.16 12.30
N SER A 70 -8.57 -1.21 11.81
CA SER A 70 -8.19 -2.59 12.05
C SER A 70 -8.19 -3.39 10.75
N LEU A 71 -7.37 -4.41 10.69
CA LEU A 71 -7.35 -5.38 9.58
C LEU A 71 -7.37 -6.79 10.15
N ASP A 72 -8.44 -7.52 9.88
CA ASP A 72 -8.55 -8.95 10.17
C ASP A 72 -8.07 -9.73 8.95
N LEU A 73 -7.06 -10.58 9.15
CA LEU A 73 -6.44 -11.37 8.08
C LEU A 73 -7.17 -12.70 7.79
N ALA A 74 -8.21 -13.04 8.54
CA ALA A 74 -9.05 -14.18 8.20
C ALA A 74 -9.77 -13.97 6.86
N PRO A 75 -10.08 -15.02 6.08
CA PRO A 75 -10.89 -14.88 4.86
C PRO A 75 -12.22 -14.18 5.15
N GLY A 76 -12.52 -13.11 4.40
CA GLY A 76 -13.68 -12.27 4.66
C GLY A 76 -13.49 -11.27 5.81
N GLY A 77 -12.32 -11.27 6.44
CA GLY A 77 -11.96 -10.33 7.50
C GLY A 77 -11.95 -8.89 7.01
N CYS A 78 -12.24 -7.98 7.91
CA CYS A 78 -12.50 -6.59 7.59
C CYS A 78 -11.25 -5.71 7.74
N TRP A 79 -10.94 -4.90 6.73
CA TRP A 79 -10.25 -3.65 6.96
C TRP A 79 -11.31 -2.63 7.33
N CYS A 80 -11.47 -2.44 8.62
CA CYS A 80 -12.54 -1.63 9.20
C CYS A 80 -12.01 -0.35 9.84
N GLU A 81 -12.83 0.68 9.75
CA GLU A 81 -12.71 1.90 10.53
C GLU A 81 -13.85 1.97 11.55
N GLN A 82 -13.53 2.26 12.81
CA GLN A 82 -14.48 2.37 13.90
C GLN A 82 -14.30 3.66 14.69
N ALA A 83 -15.37 4.45 14.80
CA ALA A 83 -15.42 5.62 15.63
C ALA A 83 -15.89 5.27 17.06
N GLN A 84 -15.54 6.11 18.04
CA GLN A 84 -15.93 5.92 19.44
C GLN A 84 -17.45 6.00 19.67
N ASP A 85 -18.17 6.70 18.81
CA ASP A 85 -19.63 6.87 18.87
C ASP A 85 -20.42 5.73 18.18
N GLY A 86 -19.72 4.65 17.79
CA GLY A 86 -20.32 3.46 17.20
C GLY A 86 -20.48 3.50 15.66
N ARG A 87 -20.11 4.60 14.99
CA ARG A 87 -20.05 4.61 13.51
C ARG A 87 -18.94 3.69 13.02
N VAL A 88 -19.21 2.94 11.97
CA VAL A 88 -18.27 2.00 11.36
C VAL A 88 -18.24 2.14 9.85
N SER A 89 -17.10 1.85 9.26
CA SER A 89 -16.93 1.72 7.81
C SER A 89 -16.08 0.50 7.51
N ARG A 90 -16.52 -0.34 6.57
CA ARG A 90 -15.69 -1.41 6.00
C ARG A 90 -15.07 -0.92 4.71
N HIS A 91 -13.78 -0.64 4.74
CA HIS A 91 -13.04 -0.18 3.56
C HIS A 91 -12.82 -1.29 2.54
N LEU A 92 -12.29 -2.43 3.01
CA LEU A 92 -11.98 -3.59 2.18
C LEU A 92 -12.21 -4.87 2.98
N GLU A 93 -12.16 -5.99 2.28
CA GLU A 93 -12.30 -7.35 2.82
C GLU A 93 -11.09 -8.19 2.43
N THR A 94 -10.57 -8.99 3.35
CA THR A 94 -9.45 -9.89 3.11
C THR A 94 -9.87 -11.05 2.21
N ALA A 95 -9.24 -11.15 1.04
CA ALA A 95 -9.50 -12.17 0.04
C ALA A 95 -8.41 -13.25 0.01
N LEU A 96 -7.14 -12.88 0.18
CA LEU A 96 -6.01 -13.81 0.18
C LEU A 96 -4.89 -13.28 1.05
N VAL A 97 -4.27 -14.15 1.82
CA VAL A 97 -3.08 -13.87 2.63
C VAL A 97 -2.05 -14.97 2.43
N GLU A 98 -0.87 -14.59 2.00
CA GLU A 98 0.36 -15.38 2.11
C GLU A 98 1.25 -14.67 3.11
N PRO A 99 1.33 -15.11 4.37
CA PRO A 99 1.98 -14.37 5.43
C PRO A 99 3.42 -13.98 5.09
N GLY A 100 3.74 -12.71 5.22
CA GLY A 100 5.06 -12.15 4.93
C GLY A 100 5.34 -11.87 3.45
N SER A 101 4.44 -12.20 2.52
CA SER A 101 4.71 -12.05 1.08
C SER A 101 3.57 -11.45 0.27
N LYS A 102 2.31 -11.79 0.54
CA LYS A 102 1.18 -11.32 -0.26
C LYS A 102 -0.07 -11.04 0.56
N LEU A 103 -0.74 -9.95 0.24
CA LEU A 103 -2.07 -9.60 0.77
C LEU A 103 -2.95 -9.13 -0.38
N VAL A 104 -4.14 -9.71 -0.52
CA VAL A 104 -5.17 -9.27 -1.46
C VAL A 104 -6.41 -8.88 -0.68
N LEU A 105 -6.87 -7.67 -0.89
CA LEU A 105 -8.07 -7.10 -0.31
C LEU A 105 -9.07 -6.76 -1.41
N ARG A 106 -10.37 -6.87 -1.13
CA ARG A 106 -11.44 -6.56 -2.09
C ARG A 106 -12.42 -5.54 -1.54
N GLY A 107 -12.92 -4.68 -2.42
CA GLY A 107 -13.96 -3.70 -2.10
C GLY A 107 -13.75 -2.33 -2.74
N GLY A 108 -14.62 -1.40 -2.37
CA GLY A 108 -14.52 0.01 -2.73
C GLY A 108 -13.83 0.80 -1.62
N LEU A 109 -12.55 1.13 -1.78
CA LEU A 109 -11.81 1.90 -0.79
C LEU A 109 -12.31 3.35 -0.71
N GLY A 110 -12.55 3.85 0.51
CA GLY A 110 -12.95 5.22 0.75
C GLY A 110 -14.27 5.59 0.02
N PRO A 111 -14.33 6.71 -0.71
CA PRO A 111 -15.56 7.16 -1.38
C PRO A 111 -16.11 6.20 -2.45
N LEU A 112 -15.30 5.26 -2.94
CA LEU A 112 -15.76 4.20 -3.84
C LEU A 112 -16.79 3.26 -3.19
N GLN A 113 -16.88 3.22 -1.85
CA GLN A 113 -17.90 2.43 -1.12
C GLN A 113 -19.32 2.80 -1.50
N GLY A 114 -19.57 4.08 -1.82
CA GLY A 114 -20.88 4.58 -2.23
C GLY A 114 -21.19 4.43 -3.72
N GLN A 115 -20.26 3.85 -4.49
CA GLN A 115 -20.39 3.66 -5.93
C GLN A 115 -20.78 2.21 -6.25
N GLY A 116 -21.34 1.98 -7.43
CA GLY A 116 -21.53 0.64 -7.98
C GLY A 116 -20.22 0.04 -8.52
N ALA A 117 -19.11 0.27 -7.80
CA ALA A 117 -17.75 -0.11 -8.20
C ALA A 117 -17.06 -0.87 -7.07
N SER A 118 -16.21 -1.82 -7.44
CA SER A 118 -15.40 -2.60 -6.51
C SER A 118 -14.05 -2.90 -7.13
N GLY A 119 -13.05 -3.19 -6.30
CA GLY A 119 -11.71 -3.47 -6.79
C GLY A 119 -10.97 -4.53 -5.98
N GLY A 120 -9.79 -4.89 -6.49
CA GLY A 120 -8.81 -5.72 -5.83
C GLY A 120 -7.56 -4.92 -5.53
N LEU A 121 -7.26 -4.68 -4.26
CA LEU A 121 -6.00 -4.09 -3.80
C LEU A 121 -5.04 -5.22 -3.44
N THR A 122 -3.93 -5.31 -4.16
CA THR A 122 -2.91 -6.33 -3.97
C THR A 122 -1.63 -5.68 -3.47
N PHE A 123 -1.01 -6.32 -2.49
CA PHE A 123 0.35 -6.04 -2.01
C PHE A 123 1.20 -7.28 -2.20
N ASP A 124 2.34 -7.14 -2.88
CA ASP A 124 3.37 -8.16 -3.02
C ASP A 124 4.66 -7.66 -2.35
N LEU A 125 5.14 -8.40 -1.35
CA LEU A 125 6.33 -8.04 -0.57
C LEU A 125 7.45 -9.03 -0.84
N LYS A 126 8.62 -8.51 -1.20
CA LYS A 126 9.81 -9.31 -1.49
C LYS A 126 11.03 -8.75 -0.78
N ALA A 127 11.94 -9.64 -0.38
CA ALA A 127 13.27 -9.22 0.08
C ALA A 127 14.09 -8.66 -1.08
N GLU A 128 14.82 -7.59 -0.82
CA GLU A 128 15.78 -6.98 -1.75
C GLU A 128 17.03 -6.52 -0.99
N GLY A 129 18.12 -7.27 -1.13
CA GLY A 129 19.33 -7.04 -0.34
C GLY A 129 19.06 -7.14 1.17
N ALA A 130 19.37 -6.10 1.91
CA ALA A 130 19.07 -6.00 3.36
C ALA A 130 17.66 -5.43 3.65
N GLY A 131 16.98 -4.95 2.62
CA GLY A 131 15.65 -4.34 2.71
C GLY A 131 14.57 -5.17 2.05
N SER A 132 13.51 -4.48 1.62
CA SER A 132 12.34 -5.05 0.96
C SER A 132 11.84 -4.13 -0.15
N VAL A 133 11.16 -4.71 -1.13
CA VAL A 133 10.30 -3.99 -2.08
C VAL A 133 8.86 -4.43 -1.86
N LEU A 134 8.00 -3.46 -1.60
CA LEU A 134 6.55 -3.61 -1.57
C LEU A 134 5.98 -3.09 -2.88
N THR A 135 5.48 -3.99 -3.72
CA THR A 135 4.74 -3.65 -4.94
C THR A 135 3.25 -3.67 -4.63
N TRP A 136 2.50 -2.76 -5.19
CA TRP A 136 1.06 -2.67 -4.99
C TRP A 136 0.33 -2.36 -6.28
N SER A 137 -0.93 -2.81 -6.37
CA SER A 137 -1.85 -2.43 -7.43
C SER A 137 -3.28 -2.39 -6.91
N TYR A 138 -4.08 -1.45 -7.41
CA TYR A 138 -5.51 -1.40 -7.17
C TYR A 138 -6.26 -1.31 -8.50
N ILE A 139 -6.97 -2.38 -8.81
CA ILE A 139 -7.76 -2.52 -10.03
C ILE A 139 -9.22 -2.40 -9.64
N VAL A 140 -9.91 -1.40 -10.19
CA VAL A 140 -11.30 -1.08 -9.88
C VAL A 140 -12.14 -1.14 -11.15
N GLY A 141 -13.31 -1.76 -11.07
CA GLY A 141 -14.29 -1.79 -12.14
C GLY A 141 -15.71 -1.66 -11.61
N GLY A 142 -16.64 -1.32 -12.48
CA GLY A 142 -18.03 -1.17 -12.14
C GLY A 142 -18.69 0.07 -12.75
N TYR A 143 -19.72 0.57 -12.08
CA TYR A 143 -20.49 1.72 -12.52
C TYR A 143 -20.45 2.86 -11.50
N THR A 144 -20.21 4.06 -11.99
CA THR A 144 -20.47 5.32 -11.28
C THR A 144 -20.99 6.37 -12.28
N PRO A 145 -21.92 7.25 -11.88
CA PRO A 145 -22.29 8.37 -12.72
C PRO A 145 -21.08 9.21 -13.11
N GLY A 146 -20.88 9.44 -14.41
CA GLY A 146 -19.74 10.18 -14.94
C GLY A 146 -18.50 9.34 -15.24
N GLY A 147 -18.53 8.02 -14.99
CA GLY A 147 -17.40 7.10 -15.27
C GLY A 147 -16.38 7.01 -14.14
N LEU A 148 -15.47 6.05 -14.27
CA LEU A 148 -14.43 5.76 -13.28
C LEU A 148 -13.07 6.38 -13.60
N GLU A 149 -12.86 6.88 -14.82
CA GLU A 149 -11.58 7.45 -15.24
C GLU A 149 -11.09 8.61 -14.38
N GLY A 150 -12.01 9.48 -13.95
CA GLY A 150 -11.70 10.62 -13.08
C GLY A 150 -11.26 10.24 -11.65
N TRP A 151 -11.47 8.98 -11.25
CA TRP A 151 -11.09 8.48 -9.94
C TRP A 151 -9.64 8.00 -9.87
N ALA A 152 -9.03 7.65 -11.01
CA ALA A 152 -7.72 7.03 -11.05
C ALA A 152 -6.64 7.88 -10.37
N ALA A 153 -6.46 9.13 -10.79
CA ALA A 153 -5.42 10.01 -10.24
C ALA A 153 -5.64 10.34 -8.75
N PRO A 154 -6.84 10.69 -8.26
CA PRO A 154 -7.08 10.86 -6.83
C PRO A 154 -6.76 9.61 -6.00
N VAL A 155 -7.16 8.41 -6.47
CA VAL A 155 -6.89 7.15 -5.77
C VAL A 155 -5.40 6.84 -5.74
N ASP A 156 -4.70 7.04 -6.87
CA ASP A 156 -3.24 6.87 -6.95
C ASP A 156 -2.51 7.78 -5.95
N ASN A 157 -2.86 9.05 -5.92
CA ASN A 157 -2.28 10.03 -5.00
C ASN A 157 -2.45 9.63 -3.53
N VAL A 158 -3.66 9.19 -3.15
CA VAL A 158 -3.93 8.74 -1.78
C VAL A 158 -3.11 7.51 -1.44
N LEU A 159 -3.18 6.44 -2.24
CA LEU A 159 -2.45 5.19 -1.95
C LEU A 159 -0.95 5.41 -1.89
N SER A 160 -0.40 6.20 -2.78
CA SER A 160 1.02 6.55 -2.80
C SER A 160 1.45 7.29 -1.53
N ALA A 161 0.66 8.27 -1.09
CA ALA A 161 0.92 8.98 0.16
C ALA A 161 0.85 8.05 1.38
N GLN A 162 -0.15 7.14 1.42
CA GLN A 162 -0.27 6.19 2.51
C GLN A 162 0.93 5.22 2.57
N LEU A 163 1.40 4.73 1.42
CA LEU A 163 2.56 3.82 1.38
C LEU A 163 3.88 4.53 1.69
N ALA A 164 3.98 5.82 1.40
CA ALA A 164 5.09 6.64 1.90
C ALA A 164 5.06 6.76 3.44
N ASN A 165 3.87 6.90 4.06
CA ASN A 165 3.71 6.88 5.51
C ASN A 165 4.11 5.52 6.11
N LEU A 166 3.68 4.40 5.48
CA LEU A 166 4.10 3.05 5.88
C LEU A 166 5.63 2.92 5.88
N LYS A 167 6.29 3.34 4.78
CA LYS A 167 7.76 3.35 4.69
C LYS A 167 8.37 4.14 5.85
N THR A 168 7.92 5.38 6.07
CA THR A 168 8.41 6.25 7.15
C THR A 168 8.22 5.58 8.51
N ARG A 169 7.05 4.97 8.78
CA ARG A 169 6.74 4.28 10.03
C ARG A 169 7.66 3.08 10.27
N VAL A 170 7.94 2.31 9.23
CA VAL A 170 8.82 1.14 9.32
C VAL A 170 10.27 1.55 9.57
N GLU A 171 10.77 2.55 8.85
CA GLU A 171 12.17 2.99 8.92
C GLU A 171 12.49 3.82 10.18
N ALA A 172 11.49 4.47 10.80
CA ALA A 172 11.66 5.24 12.04
C ALA A 172 11.71 4.37 13.32
N ALA A 173 11.44 3.09 13.25
CA ALA A 173 11.38 2.19 14.41
C ALA A 173 12.72 1.46 14.68
N ASP A 174 13.85 2.00 14.21
CA ASP A 174 15.22 1.52 14.53
C ASP A 174 15.74 2.14 15.80
#